data_2fa57bc1d1215458bf677a3ee31749bf
#
_entry.id   2fa57bc1d1215458bf677a3ee31749bf
#
_cell.length_a   1.000
_cell.length_b   1.000
_cell.length_c   1.000
_cell.angle_alpha   90.00
_cell.angle_beta   90.00
_cell.angle_gamma   90.00
#
_symmetry.space_group_name_H-M   'P 1'
#
loop_
_entity.id
_entity.type
_entity.pdbx_description
1 polymer ?
#
loop_
_entity_poly.entity_id
_entity_poly.type
_entity_poly.pdbx_seq_one_letter_code
_entity_poly.pdbx_strand_id
1 'polypeptide(L)'
;MISWGPLWWGRRRPTRRGAARIGFLTRRLLGSTPRRAELLLHGSFAATGTGHGTDRALVAGLLGMRPDDARLPRSFELAEAAGMELTLGRAALRGAHPNTVLLRVEDAAGKRLEVTASSLGGGRVQVCAIDGLEARFTGELPTLIIRNQDRPGMVAEVTGVLSKRQVNIATMQLYRDMRGGLAVMVIESDQPIWAAAVEELRACPGIERVTYLNMEGED
;
A
#
# COMPACT_ATOMS: atom_id res chain seq x y z
N MET A 1 44.98 -9.68 0.61
CA MET A 1 44.02 -9.80 -0.50
C MET A 1 42.71 -9.16 -0.04
N ILE A 2 42.50 -7.87 -0.39
CA ILE A 2 41.34 -7.09 0.05
C ILE A 2 40.21 -7.40 -0.94
N SER A 3 39.17 -8.11 -0.48
CA SER A 3 37.98 -8.41 -1.28
C SER A 3 37.18 -7.13 -1.48
N TRP A 4 37.17 -6.61 -2.68
CA TRP A 4 36.26 -5.54 -3.11
C TRP A 4 34.87 -6.13 -3.29
N GLY A 5 34.01 -5.99 -2.29
CA GLY A 5 32.55 -6.20 -2.49
C GLY A 5 32.03 -5.21 -3.54
N PRO A 6 30.96 -5.55 -4.28
CA PRO A 6 30.54 -4.75 -5.44
C PRO A 6 30.08 -3.36 -5.04
N LEU A 7 30.92 -2.36 -5.35
CA LEU A 7 30.75 -0.91 -5.10
C LEU A 7 29.48 -0.28 -5.73
N TRP A 8 28.75 -1.02 -6.56
CA TRP A 8 27.57 -0.50 -7.26
C TRP A 8 26.28 -0.56 -6.45
N TRP A 9 26.26 -1.26 -5.30
CA TRP A 9 25.11 -1.34 -4.41
C TRP A 9 24.87 -0.04 -3.58
N GLY A 10 25.88 0.80 -3.42
CA GLY A 10 25.89 1.97 -2.56
C GLY A 10 25.17 3.23 -3.09
N ARG A 11 24.78 3.29 -4.35
CA ARG A 11 23.96 4.42 -4.85
C ARG A 11 22.49 4.12 -4.65
N ARG A 12 21.88 4.76 -3.65
CA ARG A 12 20.44 4.74 -3.37
C ARG A 12 19.67 5.23 -4.60
N ARG A 13 19.28 4.31 -5.49
CA ARG A 13 18.45 4.66 -6.66
C ARG A 13 17.06 5.03 -6.18
N PRO A 14 16.50 6.19 -6.58
CA PRO A 14 15.17 6.66 -6.14
C PRO A 14 14.05 5.64 -6.35
N THR A 15 14.14 4.85 -7.41
CA THR A 15 13.20 3.78 -7.78
C THR A 15 13.09 2.67 -6.73
N ARG A 16 14.19 2.27 -6.10
CA ARG A 16 14.18 1.22 -5.06
C ARG A 16 13.49 1.68 -3.78
N ARG A 17 13.70 2.95 -3.38
CA ARG A 17 13.04 3.51 -2.20
C ARG A 17 11.53 3.53 -2.37
N GLY A 18 11.04 3.95 -3.54
CA GLY A 18 9.62 3.92 -3.86
C GLY A 18 9.07 2.49 -3.89
N ALA A 19 9.78 1.54 -4.50
CA ALA A 19 9.34 0.15 -4.55
C ALA A 19 9.26 -0.48 -3.14
N ALA A 20 10.28 -0.30 -2.29
CA ALA A 20 10.24 -0.78 -0.91
C ALA A 20 9.09 -0.16 -0.12
N ARG A 21 8.85 1.14 -0.30
CA ARG A 21 7.72 1.84 0.34
C ARG A 21 6.37 1.31 -0.14
N ILE A 22 6.22 0.98 -1.43
CA ILE A 22 4.99 0.35 -1.96
C ILE A 22 4.75 -1.01 -1.28
N GLY A 23 5.76 -1.88 -1.21
CA GLY A 23 5.65 -3.17 -0.54
C GLY A 23 5.28 -3.02 0.95
N PHE A 24 5.96 -2.11 1.66
CA PHE A 24 5.70 -1.82 3.07
C PHE A 24 4.27 -1.31 3.29
N LEU A 25 3.81 -0.38 2.46
CA LEU A 25 2.44 0.15 2.50
C LEU A 25 1.40 -0.94 2.24
N THR A 26 1.65 -1.82 1.25
CA THR A 26 0.76 -2.95 0.96
C THR A 26 0.66 -3.92 2.15
N ARG A 27 1.78 -4.23 2.82
CA ARG A 27 1.78 -5.03 4.05
C ARG A 27 0.95 -4.37 5.16
N ARG A 28 1.09 -3.05 5.36
CA ARG A 28 0.31 -2.29 6.36
C ARG A 28 -1.19 -2.31 6.03
N LEU A 29 -1.57 -2.19 4.77
CA LEU A 29 -2.97 -2.29 4.32
C LEU A 29 -3.54 -3.71 4.51
N LEU A 30 -2.74 -4.74 4.29
CA LEU A 30 -3.12 -6.12 4.59
C LEU A 30 -3.28 -6.34 6.10
N GLY A 31 -2.42 -5.72 6.92
CA GLY A 31 -2.39 -5.81 8.38
C GLY A 31 -1.49 -6.91 8.91
N SER A 32 -0.81 -7.66 8.03
CA SER A 32 0.07 -8.78 8.38
C SER A 32 1.11 -9.01 7.27
N THR A 33 2.12 -9.83 7.54
CA THR A 33 3.04 -10.30 6.49
C THR A 33 2.29 -11.27 5.58
N PRO A 34 2.31 -11.07 4.25
CA PRO A 34 1.63 -11.95 3.32
C PRO A 34 2.29 -13.34 3.28
N ARG A 35 1.46 -14.38 3.16
CA ARG A 35 1.91 -15.75 2.85
C ARG A 35 2.06 -15.97 1.35
N ARG A 36 1.25 -15.29 0.54
CA ARG A 36 1.34 -15.29 -0.92
C ARG A 36 1.41 -13.87 -1.44
N ALA A 37 2.27 -13.65 -2.43
CA ALA A 37 2.36 -12.36 -3.10
C ALA A 37 2.63 -12.55 -4.59
N GLU A 38 1.74 -12.01 -5.42
CA GLU A 38 1.92 -11.86 -6.85
C GLU A 38 2.26 -10.41 -7.16
N LEU A 39 3.41 -10.19 -7.81
CA LEU A 39 3.90 -8.87 -8.18
C LEU A 39 3.88 -8.73 -9.70
N LEU A 40 2.96 -7.94 -10.23
CA LEU A 40 2.80 -7.69 -11.67
C LEU A 40 3.34 -6.30 -12.01
N LEU A 41 4.54 -6.27 -12.57
CA LEU A 41 5.26 -5.03 -12.88
C LEU A 41 4.81 -4.43 -14.20
N HIS A 42 4.64 -3.10 -14.25
CA HIS A 42 4.27 -2.35 -15.45
C HIS A 42 5.39 -1.41 -15.91
N GLY A 43 5.44 -1.15 -17.22
CA GLY A 43 6.28 -0.11 -17.82
C GLY A 43 7.76 -0.23 -17.46
N SER A 44 8.36 0.83 -16.92
CA SER A 44 9.76 0.84 -16.53
C SER A 44 10.07 -0.12 -15.37
N PHE A 45 9.13 -0.37 -14.46
CA PHE A 45 9.29 -1.39 -13.43
C PHE A 45 9.44 -2.78 -14.07
N ALA A 46 8.68 -3.10 -15.12
CA ALA A 46 8.80 -4.37 -15.83
C ALA A 46 10.08 -4.46 -16.66
N ALA A 47 10.52 -3.35 -17.28
CA ALA A 47 11.72 -3.32 -18.11
C ALA A 47 13.01 -3.45 -17.30
N THR A 48 13.04 -2.93 -16.07
CA THR A 48 14.24 -2.84 -15.24
C THR A 48 14.16 -3.65 -13.94
N GLY A 49 13.03 -4.30 -13.67
CA GLY A 49 12.70 -4.91 -12.38
C GLY A 49 13.79 -5.83 -11.83
N THR A 50 14.19 -6.83 -12.61
CA THR A 50 15.21 -7.82 -12.21
C THR A 50 16.63 -7.25 -12.19
N GLY A 51 16.98 -6.36 -13.14
CA GLY A 51 18.34 -5.78 -13.24
C GLY A 51 18.65 -4.70 -12.21
N HIS A 52 17.63 -4.02 -11.70
CA HIS A 52 17.80 -2.89 -10.78
C HIS A 52 17.31 -3.17 -9.35
N GLY A 53 16.83 -4.38 -9.04
CA GLY A 53 16.40 -4.79 -7.72
C GLY A 53 15.10 -4.13 -7.25
N THR A 54 14.23 -3.74 -8.18
CA THR A 54 12.87 -3.23 -7.88
C THR A 54 12.02 -4.33 -7.26
N ASP A 55 12.09 -5.54 -7.80
CA ASP A 55 11.46 -6.76 -7.31
C ASP A 55 11.87 -7.07 -5.86
N ARG A 56 13.20 -7.07 -5.58
CA ARG A 56 13.73 -7.26 -4.23
C ARG A 56 13.27 -6.18 -3.26
N ALA A 57 13.19 -4.94 -3.72
CA ALA A 57 12.73 -3.83 -2.90
C ALA A 57 11.23 -3.96 -2.54
N LEU A 58 10.38 -4.35 -3.49
CA LEU A 58 8.97 -4.65 -3.25
C LEU A 58 8.81 -5.76 -2.20
N VAL A 59 9.52 -6.88 -2.38
CA VAL A 59 9.47 -8.02 -1.46
C VAL A 59 9.98 -7.65 -0.07
N ALA A 60 11.07 -6.89 0.02
CA ALA A 60 11.58 -6.38 1.30
C ALA A 60 10.52 -5.55 2.04
N GLY A 61 9.80 -4.68 1.32
CA GLY A 61 8.69 -3.93 1.89
C GLY A 61 7.56 -4.83 2.39
N LEU A 62 7.18 -5.87 1.64
CA LEU A 62 6.18 -6.86 2.06
C LEU A 62 6.61 -7.64 3.32
N LEU A 63 7.91 -7.80 3.54
CA LEU A 63 8.48 -8.36 4.77
C LEU A 63 8.57 -7.35 5.94
N GLY A 64 8.13 -6.09 5.72
CA GLY A 64 8.18 -5.05 6.72
C GLY A 64 9.50 -4.28 6.81
N MET A 65 10.41 -4.47 5.84
CA MET A 65 11.67 -3.73 5.80
C MET A 65 11.46 -2.30 5.30
N ARG A 66 12.12 -1.35 5.96
CA ARG A 66 12.16 0.04 5.50
C ARG A 66 13.11 0.20 4.30
N PRO A 67 12.99 1.28 3.51
CA PRO A 67 13.79 1.47 2.29
C PRO A 67 15.32 1.54 2.49
N ASP A 68 15.79 1.73 3.70
CA ASP A 68 17.19 1.82 4.11
C ASP A 68 17.71 0.57 4.82
N ASP A 69 16.89 -0.47 4.95
CA ASP A 69 17.28 -1.73 5.58
C ASP A 69 18.40 -2.44 4.79
N ALA A 70 19.48 -2.79 5.48
CA ALA A 70 20.64 -3.44 4.89
C ALA A 70 20.34 -4.86 4.35
N ARG A 71 19.25 -5.49 4.83
CA ARG A 71 18.81 -6.84 4.42
C ARG A 71 18.07 -6.86 3.07
N LEU A 72 17.74 -5.70 2.54
CA LEU A 72 16.98 -5.54 1.29
C LEU A 72 17.50 -6.39 0.11
N PRO A 73 18.82 -6.55 -0.10
CA PRO A 73 19.36 -7.42 -1.15
C PRO A 73 19.00 -8.90 -1.00
N ARG A 74 18.77 -9.34 0.22
CA ARG A 74 18.48 -10.74 0.57
C ARG A 74 16.98 -11.00 0.74
N SER A 75 16.13 -10.09 0.29
CA SER A 75 14.69 -10.16 0.53
C SER A 75 14.03 -11.44 -0.01
N PHE A 76 14.50 -12.01 -1.11
CA PHE A 76 13.96 -13.27 -1.65
C PHE A 76 14.29 -14.45 -0.74
N GLU A 77 15.53 -14.56 -0.26
CA GLU A 77 15.95 -15.58 0.70
C GLU A 77 15.14 -15.48 2.01
N LEU A 78 14.92 -14.24 2.47
CA LEU A 78 14.15 -13.98 3.69
C LEU A 78 12.64 -14.23 3.49
N ALA A 79 12.11 -14.00 2.30
CA ALA A 79 10.73 -14.32 1.96
C ALA A 79 10.51 -15.83 1.95
N GLU A 80 11.42 -16.59 1.33
CA GLU A 80 11.40 -18.06 1.34
C GLU A 80 11.51 -18.61 2.77
N ALA A 81 12.43 -18.10 3.56
CA ALA A 81 12.58 -18.48 4.97
C ALA A 81 11.34 -18.15 5.83
N ALA A 82 10.60 -17.10 5.47
CA ALA A 82 9.32 -16.73 6.10
C ALA A 82 8.12 -17.53 5.55
N GLY A 83 8.34 -18.44 4.61
CA GLY A 83 7.30 -19.24 3.96
C GLY A 83 6.39 -18.45 3.02
N MET A 84 6.88 -17.33 2.48
CA MET A 84 6.14 -16.51 1.53
C MET A 84 6.27 -17.08 0.11
N GLU A 85 5.15 -17.43 -0.50
CA GLU A 85 5.06 -17.86 -1.90
C GLU A 85 5.06 -16.62 -2.80
N LEU A 86 6.09 -16.47 -3.66
CA LEU A 86 6.25 -15.32 -4.54
C LEU A 86 6.00 -15.69 -6.01
N THR A 87 5.21 -14.88 -6.69
CA THR A 87 5.04 -14.92 -8.14
C THR A 87 5.40 -13.56 -8.72
N LEU A 88 6.29 -13.54 -9.70
CA LEU A 88 6.71 -12.34 -10.41
C LEU A 88 6.21 -12.38 -11.85
N GLY A 89 5.56 -11.31 -12.28
CA GLY A 89 5.01 -11.22 -13.62
C GLY A 89 5.06 -9.79 -14.18
N ARG A 90 4.44 -9.64 -15.34
CA ARG A 90 4.30 -8.33 -16.01
C ARG A 90 2.83 -8.08 -16.29
N ALA A 91 2.41 -6.82 -16.18
CA ALA A 91 1.07 -6.37 -16.56
C ALA A 91 1.15 -5.15 -17.46
N ALA A 92 0.24 -5.07 -18.43
CA ALA A 92 0.00 -3.87 -19.23
C ALA A 92 -1.17 -3.10 -18.60
N LEU A 93 -0.87 -2.08 -17.79
CA LEU A 93 -1.88 -1.27 -17.11
C LEU A 93 -2.13 0.00 -17.95
N ARG A 94 -3.30 0.08 -18.60
CA ARG A 94 -3.63 1.20 -19.48
C ARG A 94 -3.69 2.52 -18.68
N GLY A 95 -3.00 3.55 -19.15
CA GLY A 95 -2.99 4.88 -18.53
C GLY A 95 -2.22 4.98 -17.19
N ALA A 96 -1.58 3.89 -16.74
CA ALA A 96 -0.80 3.90 -15.51
C ALA A 96 0.58 4.57 -15.70
N HIS A 97 1.12 5.10 -14.61
CA HIS A 97 2.49 5.63 -14.57
C HIS A 97 3.49 4.52 -14.90
N PRO A 98 4.62 4.79 -15.63
CA PRO A 98 5.59 3.76 -16.01
C PRO A 98 6.19 2.94 -14.87
N ASN A 99 6.26 3.51 -13.66
CA ASN A 99 6.75 2.83 -12.46
C ASN A 99 5.58 2.34 -11.59
N THR A 100 4.65 1.60 -12.16
CA THR A 100 3.49 1.04 -11.47
C THR A 100 3.67 -0.46 -11.25
N VAL A 101 3.13 -0.95 -10.14
CA VAL A 101 3.00 -2.36 -9.83
C VAL A 101 1.58 -2.66 -9.37
N LEU A 102 1.06 -3.80 -9.79
CA LEU A 102 -0.14 -4.44 -9.24
C LEU A 102 0.31 -5.56 -8.32
N LEU A 103 -0.02 -5.45 -7.04
CA LEU A 103 0.29 -6.40 -5.99
C LEU A 103 -0.99 -7.13 -5.59
N ARG A 104 -0.99 -8.45 -5.66
CA ARG A 104 -2.02 -9.31 -5.08
C ARG A 104 -1.40 -10.07 -3.93
N VAL A 105 -1.91 -9.86 -2.74
CA VAL A 105 -1.35 -10.45 -1.52
C VAL A 105 -2.43 -11.19 -0.74
N GLU A 106 -2.02 -12.28 -0.10
CA GLU A 106 -2.88 -13.09 0.78
C GLU A 106 -2.11 -13.42 2.05
N ASP A 107 -2.73 -13.22 3.21
CA ASP A 107 -2.14 -13.56 4.50
C ASP A 107 -2.41 -15.03 4.91
N ALA A 108 -1.88 -15.42 6.07
CA ALA A 108 -2.05 -16.77 6.59
C ALA A 108 -3.50 -17.09 6.99
N ALA A 109 -4.34 -16.09 7.23
CA ALA A 109 -5.77 -16.21 7.53
C ALA A 109 -6.64 -16.26 6.26
N GLY A 110 -6.04 -16.17 5.06
CA GLY A 110 -6.74 -16.14 3.79
C GLY A 110 -7.33 -14.78 3.42
N LYS A 111 -6.99 -13.72 4.16
CA LYS A 111 -7.39 -12.35 3.81
C LYS A 111 -6.63 -11.92 2.57
N ARG A 112 -7.36 -11.46 1.54
CA ARG A 112 -6.80 -11.02 0.27
C ARG A 112 -6.86 -9.51 0.14
N LEU A 113 -5.90 -8.96 -0.60
CA LEU A 113 -5.83 -7.56 -0.92
C LEU A 113 -5.15 -7.39 -2.28
N GLU A 114 -5.75 -6.58 -3.16
CA GLU A 114 -5.14 -6.13 -4.40
C GLU A 114 -4.81 -4.64 -4.30
N VAL A 115 -3.57 -4.27 -4.59
CA VAL A 115 -3.10 -2.87 -4.54
C VAL A 115 -2.42 -2.51 -5.86
N THR A 116 -2.90 -1.48 -6.52
CA THR A 116 -2.18 -0.82 -7.62
C THR A 116 -1.50 0.41 -7.08
N ALA A 117 -0.18 0.51 -7.22
CA ALA A 117 0.59 1.64 -6.71
C ALA A 117 1.73 2.03 -7.65
N SER A 118 2.08 3.31 -7.64
CA SER A 118 3.11 3.90 -8.49
C SER A 118 4.20 4.56 -7.67
N SER A 119 5.45 4.44 -8.11
CA SER A 119 6.57 5.22 -7.61
C SER A 119 6.73 6.49 -8.46
N LEU A 120 6.55 7.65 -7.85
CA LEU A 120 6.59 8.96 -8.51
C LEU A 120 7.99 9.58 -8.56
N GLY A 121 9.02 8.86 -8.07
CA GLY A 121 10.38 9.38 -7.93
C GLY A 121 10.63 10.03 -6.56
N GLY A 122 11.93 10.17 -6.20
CA GLY A 122 12.33 10.75 -4.92
C GLY A 122 11.89 9.95 -3.67
N GLY A 123 11.46 8.70 -3.84
CA GLY A 123 10.89 7.89 -2.75
C GLY A 123 9.39 8.13 -2.51
N ARG A 124 8.76 9.06 -3.24
CA ARG A 124 7.31 9.28 -3.18
C ARG A 124 6.57 8.16 -3.89
N VAL A 125 5.47 7.76 -3.31
CA VAL A 125 4.59 6.72 -3.85
C VAL A 125 3.15 7.19 -3.84
N GLN A 126 2.33 6.61 -4.69
CA GLN A 126 0.89 6.83 -4.71
C GLN A 126 0.21 5.47 -4.88
N VAL A 127 -0.68 5.13 -3.98
CA VAL A 127 -1.70 4.11 -4.24
C VAL A 127 -2.67 4.69 -5.25
N CYS A 128 -3.06 3.89 -6.23
CA CYS A 128 -3.98 4.29 -7.30
C CYS A 128 -5.31 3.55 -7.22
N ALA A 129 -5.27 2.29 -6.75
CA ALA A 129 -6.48 1.48 -6.58
C ALA A 129 -6.27 0.43 -5.47
N ILE A 130 -7.37 0.02 -4.83
CA ILE A 130 -7.47 -1.08 -3.89
C ILE A 130 -8.66 -1.97 -4.29
N ASP A 131 -8.42 -3.29 -4.41
CA ASP A 131 -9.42 -4.28 -4.80
C ASP A 131 -10.20 -3.87 -6.08
N GLY A 132 -9.47 -3.30 -7.06
CA GLY A 132 -10.02 -2.83 -8.32
C GLY A 132 -10.75 -1.48 -8.27
N LEU A 133 -10.99 -0.91 -7.09
CA LEU A 133 -11.63 0.40 -6.93
C LEU A 133 -10.57 1.51 -6.84
N GLU A 134 -10.82 2.64 -7.50
CA GLU A 134 -9.95 3.80 -7.41
C GLU A 134 -9.83 4.27 -5.96
N ALA A 135 -8.59 4.53 -5.52
CA ALA A 135 -8.29 5.00 -4.17
C ALA A 135 -6.91 5.69 -4.19
N ARG A 136 -6.89 7.02 -4.25
CA ARG A 136 -5.63 7.77 -4.40
C ARG A 136 -5.16 8.36 -3.08
N PHE A 137 -4.00 7.92 -2.61
CA PHE A 137 -3.31 8.48 -1.43
C PHE A 137 -1.83 8.14 -1.44
N THR A 138 -1.05 8.84 -0.62
CA THR A 138 0.41 8.69 -0.55
C THR A 138 0.88 7.89 0.65
N GLY A 139 0.06 7.80 1.71
CA GLY A 139 0.43 7.27 3.00
C GLY A 139 1.44 8.17 3.75
N GLU A 140 1.53 9.46 3.42
CA GLU A 140 2.35 10.44 4.15
C GLU A 140 1.63 10.96 5.39
N LEU A 141 0.31 11.00 5.33
CA LEU A 141 -0.55 11.35 6.46
C LEU A 141 -1.30 10.12 6.99
N PRO A 142 -1.78 10.15 8.24
CA PRO A 142 -2.73 9.17 8.74
C PRO A 142 -3.94 9.09 7.83
N THR A 143 -4.23 7.90 7.31
CA THR A 143 -5.22 7.70 6.24
C THR A 143 -6.27 6.67 6.63
N LEU A 144 -7.54 7.03 6.53
CA LEU A 144 -8.65 6.09 6.56
C LEU A 144 -9.06 5.74 5.14
N ILE A 145 -9.19 4.46 4.87
CA ILE A 145 -9.76 3.91 3.64
C ILE A 145 -11.05 3.17 4.05
N ILE A 146 -12.19 3.72 3.65
CA ILE A 146 -13.50 3.21 4.04
C ILE A 146 -14.23 2.73 2.80
N ARG A 147 -14.50 1.43 2.72
CA ARG A 147 -15.34 0.84 1.71
C ARG A 147 -16.77 0.76 2.22
N ASN A 148 -17.69 1.34 1.48
CA ASN A 148 -19.09 1.46 1.88
C ASN A 148 -20.05 1.32 0.69
N GLN A 149 -21.32 1.10 0.99
CA GLN A 149 -22.40 1.19 0.00
C GLN A 149 -22.58 2.65 -0.42
N ASP A 150 -22.74 2.89 -1.73
CA ASP A 150 -23.01 4.24 -2.27
C ASP A 150 -24.47 4.64 -1.99
N ARG A 151 -24.71 5.22 -0.83
CA ARG A 151 -26.03 5.71 -0.39
C ARG A 151 -25.95 7.10 0.24
N PRO A 152 -27.07 7.87 0.21
CA PRO A 152 -27.12 9.15 0.90
C PRO A 152 -26.82 9.02 2.39
N GLY A 153 -26.12 10.01 2.96
CA GLY A 153 -25.81 10.08 4.39
C GLY A 153 -24.45 9.48 4.77
N MET A 154 -23.84 8.58 3.96
CA MET A 154 -22.58 7.91 4.33
C MET A 154 -21.44 8.87 4.64
N VAL A 155 -21.28 9.93 3.84
CA VAL A 155 -20.27 10.98 4.11
C VAL A 155 -20.53 11.66 5.45
N ALA A 156 -21.79 12.02 5.72
CA ALA A 156 -22.17 12.68 6.99
C ALA A 156 -21.95 11.77 8.21
N GLU A 157 -22.28 10.48 8.10
CA GLU A 157 -22.01 9.50 9.15
C GLU A 157 -20.51 9.42 9.48
N VAL A 158 -19.67 9.24 8.44
CA VAL A 158 -18.22 9.13 8.60
C VAL A 158 -17.61 10.42 9.17
N THR A 159 -17.93 11.56 8.57
CA THR A 159 -17.39 12.85 9.05
C THR A 159 -17.92 13.24 10.42
N GLY A 160 -19.15 12.82 10.77
CA GLY A 160 -19.73 12.98 12.09
C GLY A 160 -18.95 12.23 13.19
N VAL A 161 -18.51 11.00 12.93
CA VAL A 161 -17.66 10.24 13.86
C VAL A 161 -16.32 10.94 14.06
N LEU A 162 -15.69 11.41 12.98
CA LEU A 162 -14.41 12.12 13.03
C LEU A 162 -14.53 13.47 13.75
N SER A 163 -15.60 14.23 13.48
CA SER A 163 -15.88 15.52 14.09
C SER A 163 -16.08 15.42 15.61
N LYS A 164 -16.87 14.44 16.10
CA LYS A 164 -17.04 14.18 17.53
C LYS A 164 -15.73 13.96 18.27
N ARG A 165 -14.71 13.51 17.58
CA ARG A 165 -13.38 13.21 18.13
C ARG A 165 -12.34 14.28 17.76
N GLN A 166 -12.80 15.41 17.23
CA GLN A 166 -11.98 16.56 16.85
C GLN A 166 -10.85 16.21 15.88
N VAL A 167 -11.09 15.24 14.99
CA VAL A 167 -10.16 14.88 13.93
C VAL A 167 -10.29 15.90 12.80
N ASN A 168 -9.20 16.60 12.49
CA ASN A 168 -9.14 17.51 11.35
C ASN A 168 -8.82 16.74 10.08
N ILE A 169 -9.67 16.90 9.07
CA ILE A 169 -9.53 16.27 7.75
C ILE A 169 -8.67 17.17 6.87
N ALA A 170 -7.49 16.67 6.46
CA ALA A 170 -6.60 17.35 5.54
C ALA A 170 -7.06 17.18 4.09
N THR A 171 -7.40 15.96 3.69
CA THR A 171 -8.00 15.67 2.38
C THR A 171 -9.10 14.62 2.51
N MET A 172 -10.07 14.69 1.61
CA MET A 172 -11.12 13.71 1.49
C MET A 172 -11.45 13.47 0.02
N GLN A 173 -11.48 12.22 -0.38
CA GLN A 173 -11.82 11.80 -1.74
C GLN A 173 -12.84 10.68 -1.67
N LEU A 174 -13.81 10.70 -2.57
CA LEU A 174 -14.84 9.68 -2.69
C LEU A 174 -14.84 9.14 -4.12
N TYR A 175 -14.62 7.86 -4.23
CA TYR A 175 -14.68 7.11 -5.48
C TYR A 175 -15.82 6.11 -5.44
N ARG A 176 -16.44 5.83 -6.55
CA ARG A 176 -17.47 4.80 -6.67
C ARG A 176 -17.34 4.06 -8.00
N ASP A 177 -17.72 2.80 -8.01
CA ASP A 177 -17.78 1.98 -9.22
C ASP A 177 -18.99 2.38 -10.08
N MET A 178 -20.18 2.44 -9.48
CA MET A 178 -21.43 2.86 -10.10
C MET A 178 -22.38 3.45 -9.07
N ARG A 179 -23.40 4.15 -9.51
CA ARG A 179 -24.45 4.71 -8.65
C ARG A 179 -25.17 3.59 -7.90
N GLY A 180 -25.20 3.69 -6.58
CA GLY A 180 -25.82 2.69 -5.69
C GLY A 180 -25.02 1.40 -5.49
N GLY A 181 -23.81 1.31 -6.06
CA GLY A 181 -22.87 0.20 -5.89
C GLY A 181 -21.96 0.39 -4.69
N LEU A 182 -20.68 0.12 -4.91
CA LEU A 182 -19.64 0.31 -3.90
C LEU A 182 -18.95 1.66 -4.05
N ALA A 183 -18.60 2.25 -2.91
CA ALA A 183 -17.80 3.45 -2.83
C ALA A 183 -16.59 3.25 -1.92
N VAL A 184 -15.53 4.01 -2.18
CA VAL A 184 -14.36 4.10 -1.33
C VAL A 184 -14.15 5.56 -0.95
N MET A 185 -14.17 5.85 0.35
CA MET A 185 -13.72 7.14 0.89
C MET A 185 -12.27 6.99 1.31
N VAL A 186 -11.43 7.89 0.85
CA VAL A 186 -10.06 8.07 1.32
C VAL A 186 -10.00 9.38 2.07
N ILE A 187 -9.69 9.32 3.35
CA ILE A 187 -9.64 10.47 4.25
C ILE A 187 -8.25 10.53 4.87
N GLU A 188 -7.51 11.58 4.60
CA GLU A 188 -6.23 11.86 5.24
C GLU A 188 -6.44 12.92 6.33
N SER A 189 -5.84 12.74 7.49
CA SER A 189 -5.98 13.62 8.65
C SER A 189 -4.65 14.20 9.11
N ASP A 190 -4.70 15.37 9.77
CA ASP A 190 -3.49 16.02 10.28
C ASP A 190 -2.92 15.31 11.52
N GLN A 191 -3.75 14.56 12.24
CA GLN A 191 -3.36 13.83 13.45
C GLN A 191 -3.76 12.36 13.36
N PRO A 192 -3.13 11.49 14.18
CA PRO A 192 -3.52 10.09 14.28
C PRO A 192 -4.99 9.93 14.69
N ILE A 193 -5.65 8.93 14.12
CA ILE A 193 -7.05 8.62 14.40
C ILE A 193 -7.09 7.51 15.46
N TRP A 194 -7.84 7.76 16.53
CA TRP A 194 -7.98 6.84 17.65
C TRP A 194 -8.66 5.53 17.24
N ALA A 195 -8.18 4.43 17.78
CA ALA A 195 -8.76 3.10 17.52
C ALA A 195 -10.27 3.06 17.76
N ALA A 196 -10.76 3.75 18.80
CA ALA A 196 -12.18 3.83 19.10
C ALA A 196 -13.02 4.51 17.98
N ALA A 197 -12.44 5.45 17.22
CA ALA A 197 -13.13 6.02 16.05
C ALA A 197 -13.19 5.01 14.89
N VAL A 198 -12.12 4.24 14.70
CA VAL A 198 -12.07 3.19 13.68
C VAL A 198 -13.09 2.09 13.97
N GLU A 199 -13.23 1.67 15.23
CA GLU A 199 -14.23 0.67 15.63
C GLU A 199 -15.68 1.21 15.52
N GLU A 200 -15.93 2.48 15.89
CA GLU A 200 -17.21 3.11 15.69
C GLU A 200 -17.61 3.15 14.21
N LEU A 201 -16.67 3.48 13.33
CA LEU A 201 -16.88 3.44 11.88
C LEU A 201 -17.16 2.03 11.36
N ARG A 202 -16.46 1.01 11.87
CA ARG A 202 -16.70 -0.39 11.49
C ARG A 202 -18.11 -0.87 11.86
N ALA A 203 -18.68 -0.32 12.91
CA ALA A 203 -20.03 -0.64 13.37
C ALA A 203 -21.13 0.11 12.60
N CYS A 204 -20.80 1.12 11.79
CA CYS A 204 -21.80 1.90 11.05
C CYS A 204 -22.46 1.04 9.95
N PRO A 205 -23.80 1.01 9.89
CA PRO A 205 -24.52 0.30 8.83
C PRO A 205 -24.13 0.80 7.43
N GLY A 206 -23.86 -0.12 6.50
CA GLY A 206 -23.45 0.20 5.12
C GLY A 206 -21.96 0.43 4.95
N ILE A 207 -21.16 0.43 6.01
CA ILE A 207 -19.70 0.33 5.92
C ILE A 207 -19.31 -1.15 5.86
N GLU A 208 -18.59 -1.55 4.81
CA GLU A 208 -18.16 -2.93 4.61
C GLU A 208 -16.76 -3.17 5.20
N ARG A 209 -15.90 -2.17 5.10
CA ARG A 209 -14.52 -2.29 5.58
C ARG A 209 -13.94 -0.92 5.93
N VAL A 210 -13.23 -0.87 7.05
CA VAL A 210 -12.41 0.28 7.44
C VAL A 210 -10.98 -0.18 7.59
N THR A 211 -10.07 0.45 6.84
CA THR A 211 -8.63 0.26 6.99
C THR A 211 -8.02 1.57 7.44
N TYR A 212 -7.30 1.54 8.54
CA TYR A 212 -6.53 2.68 9.03
C TYR A 212 -5.06 2.45 8.75
N LEU A 213 -4.43 3.42 8.11
CA LEU A 213 -3.02 3.43 7.78
C LEU A 213 -2.35 4.60 8.47
N ASN A 214 -1.35 4.33 9.30
CA ASN A 214 -0.42 5.31 9.82
C ASN A 214 1.00 4.77 9.65
N MET A 215 1.79 5.43 8.79
CA MET A 215 3.14 4.99 8.45
C MET A 215 4.19 5.40 9.50
N GLU A 216 3.84 6.34 10.38
CA GLU A 216 4.72 6.81 11.47
C GLU A 216 4.49 6.04 12.77
N GLY A 217 3.34 5.35 12.92
CA GLY A 217 3.03 4.53 14.08
C GLY A 217 3.91 3.27 14.11
N GLU A 218 4.48 2.96 15.28
CA GLU A 218 5.07 1.65 15.54
C GLU A 218 4.00 0.56 15.47
N ASP A 219 4.40 -0.65 15.06
CA ASP A 219 3.57 -1.87 15.07
C ASP A 219 3.21 -2.29 16.49
#